data_11cef65b6f13fa451860bc337c8935f7
#
_entry.id   11cef65b6f13fa451860bc337c8935f7
#
_cell.length_a   1.000
_cell.length_b   1.000
_cell.length_c   1.000
_cell.angle_alpha   90.00
_cell.angle_beta   90.00
_cell.angle_gamma   90.00
#
_symmetry.space_group_name_H-M   'P 1'
#
loop_
_entity.id
_entity.type
_entity.pdbx_description
1 polymer ?
#
loop_
_entity_poly.entity_id
_entity_poly.type
_entity_poly.pdbx_seq_one_letter_code
_entity_poly.pdbx_strand_id
1 'polypeptide(L)'
;PNRMWGTDGKQFYTRKEGLCWLFSVIEHFNDEILGWHTAKIGNRFAALEPVRQAVKQNFGSLDKDVVKDIGLFLRPDHGSQYDSNDFQNEIKYLGLNYSPAFVRSPQCNGIIERFHRTIQEQVFDIYVFEDLEEATKIIGDFIEKYNHEWILHRLNFMSPIEYRNNTQITEKKIA
;
A
#
# COMPACT_ATOMS: atom_id res chain seq x y z
N PRO A 1 12.03 6.61 6.33
CA PRO A 1 10.60 6.45 6.01
C PRO A 1 10.00 7.70 5.37
N ASN A 2 8.81 7.54 4.79
CA ASN A 2 8.01 8.63 4.21
C ASN A 2 8.71 9.44 3.10
N ARG A 3 9.52 8.77 2.28
CA ARG A 3 10.11 9.37 1.07
C ARG A 3 9.45 8.87 -0.20
N MET A 4 9.10 7.60 -0.23
CA MET A 4 8.50 6.95 -1.40
C MET A 4 7.50 5.90 -0.95
N TRP A 5 6.25 6.06 -1.35
CA TRP A 5 5.21 5.05 -1.23
C TRP A 5 4.88 4.46 -2.59
N GLY A 6 4.67 3.15 -2.64
CA GLY A 6 4.12 2.48 -3.82
C GLY A 6 2.62 2.25 -3.63
N THR A 7 1.84 2.31 -4.70
CA THR A 7 0.42 1.91 -4.69
C THR A 7 0.09 1.10 -5.92
N ASP A 8 -0.70 0.05 -5.72
CA ASP A 8 -1.15 -0.83 -6.80
C ASP A 8 -2.44 -1.57 -6.42
N GLY A 9 -3.13 -2.10 -7.43
CA GLY A 9 -4.37 -2.86 -7.31
C GLY A 9 -4.20 -4.31 -7.73
N LYS A 10 -4.59 -5.22 -6.85
CA LYS A 10 -4.58 -6.67 -7.07
C LYS A 10 -6.00 -7.21 -7.16
N GLN A 11 -6.29 -8.00 -8.18
CA GLN A 11 -7.58 -8.69 -8.32
C GLN A 11 -7.62 -9.98 -7.50
N PHE A 12 -8.80 -10.29 -6.95
CA PHE A 12 -9.13 -11.56 -6.32
C PHE A 12 -10.60 -11.91 -6.58
N TYR A 13 -11.05 -13.08 -6.18
CA TYR A 13 -12.38 -13.57 -6.51
C TYR A 13 -13.18 -13.95 -5.26
N THR A 14 -14.46 -13.59 -5.24
CA THR A 14 -15.44 -14.06 -4.26
C THR A 14 -16.60 -14.78 -4.96
N ARG A 15 -17.32 -15.64 -4.25
CA ARG A 15 -18.45 -16.36 -4.83
C ARG A 15 -19.63 -15.47 -5.15
N LYS A 16 -19.94 -14.53 -4.26
CA LYS A 16 -21.12 -13.64 -4.41
C LYS A 16 -20.88 -12.50 -5.38
N GLU A 17 -19.76 -11.78 -5.25
CA GLU A 17 -19.47 -10.59 -6.04
C GLU A 17 -18.70 -10.87 -7.32
N GLY A 18 -18.07 -12.05 -7.44
CA GLY A 18 -17.17 -12.35 -8.55
C GLY A 18 -15.81 -11.67 -8.39
N LEU A 19 -15.34 -11.02 -9.44
CA LEU A 19 -14.05 -10.33 -9.44
C LEU A 19 -14.08 -9.08 -8.56
N CYS A 20 -13.19 -9.04 -7.58
CA CYS A 20 -13.00 -7.93 -6.64
C CYS A 20 -11.57 -7.42 -6.69
N TRP A 21 -11.31 -6.34 -5.98
CA TRP A 21 -10.03 -5.64 -5.96
C TRP A 21 -9.54 -5.42 -4.53
N LEU A 22 -8.24 -5.61 -4.35
CA LEU A 22 -7.48 -5.12 -3.21
C LEU A 22 -6.56 -4.00 -3.71
N PHE A 23 -6.73 -2.78 -3.22
CA PHE A 23 -5.79 -1.68 -3.40
C PHE A 23 -4.94 -1.54 -2.14
N SER A 24 -3.64 -1.30 -2.29
CA SER A 24 -2.73 -1.17 -1.17
C SER A 24 -1.70 -0.06 -1.40
N VAL A 25 -1.23 0.52 -0.30
CA VAL A 25 -0.10 1.45 -0.26
C VAL A 25 1.00 0.85 0.60
N ILE A 26 2.21 0.78 0.07
CA ILE A 26 3.38 0.22 0.72
C ILE A 26 4.48 1.27 0.88
N GLU A 27 5.12 1.31 2.05
CA GLU A 27 6.31 2.12 2.29
C GLU A 27 7.55 1.44 1.68
N HIS A 28 8.29 2.14 0.84
CA HIS A 28 9.49 1.59 0.22
C HIS A 28 10.68 1.42 1.18
N PHE A 29 10.67 2.11 2.29
CA PHE A 29 11.73 2.03 3.29
C PHE A 29 11.76 0.67 4.00
N ASN A 30 10.61 0.20 4.47
CA ASN A 30 10.47 -0.97 5.32
C ASN A 30 9.42 -1.99 4.85
N ASP A 31 8.90 -1.89 3.63
CA ASP A 31 7.89 -2.78 3.04
C ASP A 31 6.57 -2.87 3.85
N GLU A 32 6.29 -1.90 4.72
CA GLU A 32 5.06 -1.85 5.52
C GLU A 32 3.85 -1.48 4.67
N ILE A 33 2.75 -2.20 4.82
CA ILE A 33 1.47 -1.81 4.23
C ILE A 33 0.85 -0.75 5.12
N LEU A 34 0.82 0.49 4.61
CA LEU A 34 0.34 1.67 5.33
C LEU A 34 -1.15 1.91 5.19
N GLY A 35 -1.75 1.39 4.14
CA GLY A 35 -3.19 1.49 3.88
C GLY A 35 -3.61 0.45 2.86
N TRP A 36 -4.85 0.00 2.97
CA TRP A 36 -5.42 -0.97 2.04
C TRP A 36 -6.93 -0.86 2.00
N HIS A 37 -7.53 -1.25 0.87
CA HIS A 37 -8.97 -1.20 0.67
C HIS A 37 -9.41 -2.30 -0.28
N THR A 38 -10.47 -3.02 0.07
CA THR A 38 -11.12 -3.99 -0.82
C THR A 38 -12.36 -3.38 -1.46
N ALA A 39 -12.57 -3.65 -2.73
CA ALA A 39 -13.71 -3.10 -3.46
C ALA A 39 -14.23 -4.09 -4.52
N LYS A 40 -15.54 -4.05 -4.75
CA LYS A 40 -16.17 -4.77 -5.86
C LYS A 40 -15.78 -4.19 -7.23
N ILE A 41 -15.54 -2.89 -7.30
CA ILE A 41 -15.23 -2.17 -8.53
C ILE A 41 -13.86 -1.51 -8.40
N GLY A 42 -12.93 -1.85 -9.30
CA GLY A 42 -11.58 -1.28 -9.32
C GLY A 42 -11.55 0.09 -9.99
N ASN A 43 -12.10 1.11 -9.33
CA ASN A 43 -12.14 2.47 -9.84
C ASN A 43 -11.18 3.40 -9.07
N ARG A 44 -11.07 4.64 -9.55
CA ARG A 44 -10.21 5.68 -8.98
C ARG A 44 -10.50 6.01 -7.51
N PHE A 45 -11.75 5.92 -7.08
CA PHE A 45 -12.13 6.19 -5.70
C PHE A 45 -11.68 5.07 -4.76
N ALA A 46 -11.86 3.81 -5.18
CA ALA A 46 -11.34 2.67 -4.45
C ALA A 46 -9.80 2.70 -4.35
N ALA A 47 -9.10 3.17 -5.40
CA ALA A 47 -7.65 3.33 -5.40
C ALA A 47 -7.17 4.48 -4.49
N LEU A 48 -8.00 5.50 -4.23
CA LEU A 48 -7.69 6.62 -3.32
C LEU A 48 -7.80 6.24 -1.84
N GLU A 49 -8.69 5.31 -1.49
CA GLU A 49 -8.93 4.98 -0.07
C GLU A 49 -7.68 4.54 0.69
N PRO A 50 -6.82 3.62 0.18
CA PRO A 50 -5.59 3.25 0.88
C PRO A 50 -4.61 4.40 1.01
N VAL A 51 -4.58 5.34 0.05
CA VAL A 51 -3.72 6.53 0.14
C VAL A 51 -4.19 7.45 1.25
N ARG A 52 -5.51 7.71 1.35
CA ARG A 52 -6.11 8.50 2.42
C ARG A 52 -5.87 7.87 3.79
N GLN A 53 -6.03 6.54 3.91
CA GLN A 53 -5.73 5.82 5.15
C GLN A 53 -4.26 6.00 5.55
N ALA A 54 -3.33 5.79 4.62
CA ALA A 54 -1.90 5.94 4.85
C ALA A 54 -1.53 7.37 5.28
N VAL A 55 -2.07 8.40 4.61
CA VAL A 55 -1.83 9.81 4.97
C VAL A 55 -2.40 10.12 6.35
N LYS A 56 -3.67 9.77 6.61
CA LYS A 56 -4.31 10.04 7.90
C LYS A 56 -3.61 9.34 9.05
N GLN A 57 -3.19 8.09 8.88
CA GLN A 57 -2.51 7.32 9.92
C GLN A 57 -1.11 7.86 10.24
N ASN A 58 -0.36 8.31 9.24
CA ASN A 58 1.02 8.78 9.44
C ASN A 58 1.10 10.28 9.80
N PHE A 59 0.14 11.10 9.37
CA PHE A 59 0.20 12.57 9.51
C PHE A 59 -1.01 13.17 10.24
N GLY A 60 -1.98 12.36 10.65
CA GLY A 60 -3.08 12.74 11.54
C GLY A 60 -4.27 13.41 10.86
N SER A 61 -4.14 13.96 9.64
CA SER A 61 -5.23 14.63 8.93
C SER A 61 -5.22 14.34 7.43
N LEU A 62 -6.27 14.82 6.74
CA LEU A 62 -6.39 14.83 5.27
C LEU A 62 -6.52 16.28 4.76
N ASP A 63 -5.92 17.23 5.47
CA ASP A 63 -5.96 18.63 5.09
C ASP A 63 -5.11 18.89 3.85
N LYS A 64 -5.40 20.00 3.20
CA LYS A 64 -4.63 20.43 2.04
C LYS A 64 -3.16 20.61 2.40
N ASP A 65 -2.28 20.11 1.51
CA ASP A 65 -0.81 20.22 1.64
C ASP A 65 -0.22 19.54 2.91
N VAL A 66 -0.96 18.62 3.55
CA VAL A 66 -0.55 17.98 4.82
C VAL A 66 0.82 17.28 4.76
N VAL A 67 1.25 16.82 3.59
CA VAL A 67 2.55 16.15 3.39
C VAL A 67 3.52 16.94 2.49
N LYS A 68 3.19 18.16 2.12
CA LYS A 68 3.94 18.95 1.14
C LYS A 68 5.40 19.20 1.56
N ASP A 69 5.62 19.58 2.81
CA ASP A 69 6.95 19.92 3.32
C ASP A 69 7.84 18.69 3.54
N ILE A 70 7.24 17.50 3.52
CA ILE A 70 7.96 16.22 3.65
C ILE A 70 8.59 15.78 2.33
N GLY A 71 8.02 16.23 1.19
CA GLY A 71 8.49 15.85 -0.14
C GLY A 71 8.22 14.38 -0.47
N LEU A 72 7.15 13.80 0.10
CA LEU A 72 6.75 12.41 -0.10
C LEU A 72 6.31 12.15 -1.53
N PHE A 73 6.87 11.12 -2.15
CA PHE A 73 6.48 10.65 -3.48
C PHE A 73 5.51 9.48 -3.38
N LEU A 74 4.46 9.52 -4.20
CA LEU A 74 3.59 8.36 -4.45
C LEU A 74 3.88 7.80 -5.83
N ARG A 75 4.15 6.50 -5.89
CA ARG A 75 4.41 5.75 -7.12
C ARG A 75 3.28 4.77 -7.40
N PRO A 76 2.33 5.11 -8.26
CA PRO A 76 1.35 4.15 -8.77
C PRO A 76 1.93 3.30 -9.89
N ASP A 77 1.25 2.19 -10.19
CA ASP A 77 1.38 1.47 -11.45
C ASP A 77 0.61 2.20 -12.58
N HIS A 78 0.74 1.70 -13.82
CA HIS A 78 0.10 2.26 -15.02
C HIS A 78 -1.37 1.84 -15.19
N GLY A 79 -2.17 1.87 -14.12
CA GLY A 79 -3.61 1.61 -14.19
C GLY A 79 -4.42 2.87 -14.51
N SER A 80 -5.47 2.75 -15.32
CA SER A 80 -6.35 3.88 -15.69
C SER A 80 -6.97 4.60 -14.49
N GLN A 81 -7.15 3.93 -13.35
CA GLN A 81 -7.60 4.52 -12.10
C GLN A 81 -6.64 5.58 -11.57
N TYR A 82 -5.33 5.40 -11.76
CA TYR A 82 -4.28 6.31 -11.31
C TYR A 82 -4.07 7.49 -12.27
N ASP A 83 -4.37 7.30 -13.57
CA ASP A 83 -4.26 8.35 -14.59
C ASP A 83 -5.47 9.31 -14.58
N SER A 84 -6.50 9.01 -13.78
CA SER A 84 -7.69 9.84 -13.69
C SER A 84 -7.40 11.19 -13.04
N ASN A 85 -8.07 12.25 -13.53
CA ASN A 85 -7.95 13.59 -12.96
C ASN A 85 -8.33 13.63 -11.48
N ASP A 86 -9.35 12.86 -11.06
CA ASP A 86 -9.78 12.83 -9.68
C ASP A 86 -8.68 12.26 -8.76
N PHE A 87 -8.00 11.18 -9.17
CA PHE A 87 -6.88 10.62 -8.42
C PHE A 87 -5.74 11.63 -8.32
N GLN A 88 -5.29 12.19 -9.44
CA GLN A 88 -4.17 13.13 -9.47
C GLN A 88 -4.46 14.43 -8.72
N ASN A 89 -5.69 14.94 -8.79
CA ASN A 89 -6.11 16.12 -8.04
C ASN A 89 -6.07 15.89 -6.52
N GLU A 90 -6.51 14.71 -6.06
CA GLU A 90 -6.45 14.36 -4.63
C GLU A 90 -5.01 14.21 -4.14
N ILE A 91 -4.15 13.53 -4.92
CA ILE A 91 -2.73 13.40 -4.60
C ILE A 91 -2.07 14.77 -4.46
N LYS A 92 -2.35 15.67 -5.40
CA LYS A 92 -1.87 17.05 -5.37
C LYS A 92 -2.47 17.85 -4.20
N TYR A 93 -3.76 17.66 -3.91
CA TYR A 93 -4.42 18.31 -2.76
C TYR A 93 -3.75 17.97 -1.44
N LEU A 94 -3.43 16.70 -1.23
CA LEU A 94 -2.72 16.23 -0.03
C LEU A 94 -1.25 16.68 0.02
N GLY A 95 -0.69 17.18 -1.07
CA GLY A 95 0.72 17.61 -1.16
C GLY A 95 1.69 16.49 -1.50
N LEU A 96 1.20 15.33 -1.97
CA LEU A 96 2.02 14.24 -2.46
C LEU A 96 2.61 14.56 -3.84
N ASN A 97 3.87 14.17 -4.06
CA ASN A 97 4.50 14.22 -5.36
C ASN A 97 4.14 12.97 -6.17
N TYR A 98 3.50 13.16 -7.30
CA TYR A 98 3.16 12.06 -8.22
C TYR A 98 4.40 11.64 -9.03
N SER A 99 4.82 10.37 -8.89
CA SER A 99 5.99 9.83 -9.56
C SER A 99 5.66 8.46 -10.18
N PRO A 100 4.95 8.42 -11.32
CA PRO A 100 4.57 7.16 -11.94
C PRO A 100 5.81 6.32 -12.28
N ALA A 101 5.67 5.00 -12.21
CA ALA A 101 6.74 4.08 -12.59
C ALA A 101 7.11 4.31 -14.06
N PHE A 102 8.41 4.36 -14.39
CA PHE A 102 8.82 4.46 -15.78
C PHE A 102 8.46 3.17 -16.52
N VAL A 103 7.84 3.28 -17.70
CA VAL A 103 7.37 2.18 -18.58
C VAL A 103 8.44 1.10 -18.88
N ARG A 104 9.71 1.36 -18.57
CA ARG A 104 10.85 0.46 -18.84
C ARG A 104 11.71 0.16 -17.63
N SER A 105 11.23 0.41 -16.42
CA SER A 105 11.99 0.12 -15.19
C SER A 105 11.19 -0.82 -14.28
N PRO A 106 11.17 -2.14 -14.56
CA PRO A 106 10.42 -3.12 -13.76
C PRO A 106 10.85 -3.15 -12.28
N GLN A 107 12.02 -2.64 -11.96
CA GLN A 107 12.51 -2.58 -10.58
C GLN A 107 11.79 -1.53 -9.70
N CYS A 108 11.06 -0.59 -10.32
CA CYS A 108 10.45 0.53 -9.59
C CYS A 108 9.27 0.11 -8.70
N ASN A 109 8.52 -0.96 -9.04
CA ASN A 109 7.38 -1.48 -8.29
C ASN A 109 7.62 -2.86 -7.64
N GLY A 110 8.86 -3.37 -7.72
CA GLY A 110 9.21 -4.71 -7.21
C GLY A 110 8.89 -4.95 -5.74
N ILE A 111 8.73 -3.89 -4.93
CA ILE A 111 8.37 -4.00 -3.52
C ILE A 111 6.89 -4.38 -3.38
N ILE A 112 5.99 -3.64 -4.01
CA ILE A 112 4.55 -3.92 -3.95
C ILE A 112 4.20 -5.21 -4.73
N GLU A 113 4.89 -5.49 -5.84
CA GLU A 113 4.73 -6.74 -6.58
C GLU A 113 5.10 -7.96 -5.73
N ARG A 114 6.15 -7.86 -4.89
CA ARG A 114 6.52 -8.90 -3.94
C ARG A 114 5.44 -9.12 -2.89
N PHE A 115 4.89 -8.06 -2.32
CA PHE A 115 3.75 -8.15 -1.41
C PHE A 115 2.55 -8.82 -2.10
N HIS A 116 2.23 -8.40 -3.33
CA HIS A 116 1.14 -9.00 -4.11
C HIS A 116 1.34 -10.49 -4.41
N ARG A 117 2.58 -10.92 -4.61
CA ARG A 117 2.91 -12.36 -4.72
C ARG A 117 2.70 -13.06 -3.39
N THR A 118 3.18 -12.49 -2.31
CA THR A 118 3.04 -13.07 -0.97
C THR A 118 1.58 -13.24 -0.58
N ILE A 119 0.73 -12.21 -0.77
CA ILE A 119 -0.69 -12.35 -0.45
C ILE A 119 -1.42 -13.30 -1.41
N GLN A 120 -0.98 -13.39 -2.68
CA GLN A 120 -1.50 -14.39 -3.60
C GLN A 120 -1.28 -15.80 -3.06
N GLU A 121 -0.03 -16.14 -2.73
CA GLU A 121 0.37 -17.47 -2.28
C GLU A 121 -0.19 -17.82 -0.89
N GLN A 122 -0.33 -16.85 -0.01
CA GLN A 122 -0.71 -17.07 1.40
C GLN A 122 -2.21 -16.89 1.67
N VAL A 123 -2.94 -16.21 0.80
CA VAL A 123 -4.36 -15.90 1.00
C VAL A 123 -5.19 -16.31 -0.20
N PHE A 124 -4.95 -15.75 -1.39
CA PHE A 124 -5.85 -15.92 -2.53
C PHE A 124 -5.82 -17.33 -3.14
N ASP A 125 -4.69 -18.04 -3.08
CA ASP A 125 -4.55 -19.41 -3.55
C ASP A 125 -5.04 -20.45 -2.51
N ILE A 126 -5.23 -20.03 -1.24
CA ILE A 126 -5.61 -20.92 -0.14
C ILE A 126 -7.10 -20.82 0.19
N TYR A 127 -7.64 -19.59 0.21
CA TYR A 127 -9.02 -19.34 0.64
C TYR A 127 -9.97 -19.21 -0.54
N VAL A 128 -11.17 -19.76 -0.37
CA VAL A 128 -12.30 -19.54 -1.25
C VAL A 128 -13.29 -18.66 -0.50
N PHE A 129 -13.30 -17.38 -0.81
CA PHE A 129 -14.14 -16.38 -0.14
C PHE A 129 -15.61 -16.53 -0.58
N GLU A 130 -16.51 -16.51 0.38
CA GLU A 130 -17.95 -16.49 0.10
C GLU A 130 -18.40 -15.13 -0.40
N ASP A 131 -17.94 -14.06 0.27
CA ASP A 131 -18.27 -12.69 -0.09
C ASP A 131 -17.12 -11.70 0.23
N LEU A 132 -17.33 -10.43 -0.15
CA LEU A 132 -16.33 -9.37 0.04
C LEU A 132 -16.08 -9.07 1.53
N GLU A 133 -17.06 -9.25 2.40
CA GLU A 133 -16.91 -9.01 3.84
C GLU A 133 -15.95 -10.03 4.47
N GLU A 134 -16.16 -11.32 4.18
CA GLU A 134 -15.25 -12.38 4.61
C GLU A 134 -13.85 -12.18 4.06
N ALA A 135 -13.73 -11.89 2.76
CA ALA A 135 -12.45 -11.61 2.12
C ALA A 135 -11.73 -10.43 2.78
N THR A 136 -12.45 -9.33 3.06
CA THR A 136 -11.89 -8.14 3.71
C THR A 136 -11.32 -8.46 5.07
N LYS A 137 -12.02 -9.28 5.87
CA LYS A 137 -11.54 -9.70 7.17
C LYS A 137 -10.26 -10.53 7.07
N ILE A 138 -10.25 -11.57 6.23
CA ILE A 138 -9.08 -12.46 6.07
C ILE A 138 -7.87 -11.69 5.50
N ILE A 139 -8.08 -10.81 4.55
CA ILE A 139 -7.04 -9.92 4.00
C ILE A 139 -6.48 -9.01 5.09
N GLY A 140 -7.35 -8.42 5.91
CA GLY A 140 -6.95 -7.55 7.01
C GLY A 140 -6.10 -8.28 8.06
N ASP A 141 -6.53 -9.45 8.49
CA ASP A 141 -5.79 -10.31 9.43
C ASP A 141 -4.41 -10.68 8.87
N PHE A 142 -4.34 -10.96 7.55
CA PHE A 142 -3.06 -11.25 6.89
C PHE A 142 -2.15 -10.03 6.81
N ILE A 143 -2.67 -8.84 6.47
CA ILE A 143 -1.87 -7.61 6.39
C ILE A 143 -1.31 -7.23 7.77
N GLU A 144 -2.11 -7.38 8.82
CA GLU A 144 -1.64 -7.18 10.20
C GLU A 144 -0.49 -8.13 10.54
N LYS A 145 -0.67 -9.43 10.25
CA LYS A 145 0.39 -10.43 10.41
C LYS A 145 1.61 -10.12 9.56
N TYR A 146 1.44 -9.68 8.31
CA TYR A 146 2.53 -9.29 7.42
C TYR A 146 3.34 -8.14 8.02
N ASN A 147 2.70 -7.10 8.47
CA ASN A 147 3.36 -5.93 9.04
C ASN A 147 4.12 -6.24 10.33
N HIS A 148 3.57 -7.09 11.20
CA HIS A 148 4.12 -7.35 12.52
C HIS A 148 5.04 -8.57 12.62
N GLU A 149 4.80 -9.61 11.81
CA GLU A 149 5.43 -10.92 12.00
C GLU A 149 6.14 -11.46 10.75
N TRP A 150 5.84 -10.95 9.55
CA TRP A 150 6.39 -11.50 8.31
C TRP A 150 7.85 -11.13 8.13
N ILE A 151 8.72 -12.14 8.19
CA ILE A 151 10.18 -11.95 8.14
C ILE A 151 10.63 -11.73 6.69
N LEU A 152 11.28 -10.59 6.44
CA LEU A 152 11.80 -10.22 5.14
C LEU A 152 13.33 -10.21 5.12
N HIS A 153 13.92 -10.98 4.21
CA HIS A 153 15.38 -11.05 4.05
C HIS A 153 16.00 -9.65 3.81
N ARG A 154 15.35 -8.83 2.98
CA ARG A 154 15.81 -7.47 2.67
C ARG A 154 15.82 -6.53 3.89
N LEU A 155 15.05 -6.83 4.91
CA LEU A 155 14.98 -6.08 6.17
C LEU A 155 15.85 -6.72 7.28
N ASN A 156 16.94 -7.37 6.91
CA ASN A 156 17.81 -8.09 7.83
C ASN A 156 17.05 -9.12 8.67
N PHE A 157 16.13 -9.85 8.05
CA PHE A 157 15.29 -10.87 8.71
C PHE A 157 14.39 -10.30 9.82
N MET A 158 13.89 -9.10 9.65
CA MET A 158 12.90 -8.45 10.52
C MET A 158 11.56 -8.33 9.80
N SER A 159 10.50 -8.12 10.58
CA SER A 159 9.22 -7.70 10.03
C SER A 159 9.24 -6.20 9.67
N PRO A 160 8.32 -5.73 8.82
CA PRO A 160 8.22 -4.31 8.45
C PRO A 160 8.23 -3.36 9.65
N ILE A 161 7.39 -3.59 10.64
CA ILE A 161 7.28 -2.74 11.83
C ILE A 161 8.51 -2.87 12.73
N GLU A 162 9.04 -4.07 12.92
CA GLU A 162 10.26 -4.27 13.70
C GLU A 162 11.44 -3.51 13.10
N TYR A 163 11.63 -3.57 11.81
CA TYR A 163 12.68 -2.83 11.10
C TYR A 163 12.55 -1.33 11.27
N ARG A 164 11.33 -0.77 11.11
CA ARG A 164 11.05 0.65 11.35
C ARG A 164 11.43 1.07 12.76
N ASN A 165 10.99 0.32 13.77
CA ASN A 165 11.23 0.64 15.17
C ASN A 165 12.72 0.61 15.52
N ASN A 166 13.46 -0.38 15.05
CA ASN A 166 14.89 -0.51 15.28
C ASN A 166 15.69 0.63 14.63
N THR A 167 15.30 1.08 13.44
CA THR A 167 15.95 2.21 12.76
C THR A 167 15.73 3.51 13.51
N GLN A 168 14.52 3.80 13.98
CA GLN A 168 14.21 5.00 14.75
C GLN A 168 14.97 5.06 16.09
N ILE A 169 15.17 3.92 16.75
CA ILE A 169 15.96 3.84 17.99
C ILE A 169 17.43 4.17 17.71
N THR A 170 17.95 3.71 16.58
CA THR A 170 19.35 3.95 16.20
C THR A 170 19.58 5.43 15.88
N GLU A 171 18.70 6.07 15.14
CA GLU A 171 18.77 7.50 14.83
C GLU A 171 18.74 8.39 16.10
N LYS A 172 17.87 8.04 17.07
CA LYS A 172 17.79 8.77 18.36
C LYS A 172 19.02 8.60 19.26
N LYS A 173 19.83 7.56 19.06
CA LYS A 173 21.07 7.36 19.83
C LYS A 173 22.28 8.08 19.24
N ILE A 174 22.20 8.51 17.99
CA ILE A 174 23.28 9.16 17.24
C ILE A 174 23.10 10.67 17.22
N ALA A 175 21.89 11.18 17.48
CA ALA A 175 21.57 12.62 17.55
C ALA A 175 21.77 13.17 18.98
#